data_d8d2b3307e72e13a9bd1b999aa1666f5
#
_entry.id   d8d2b3307e72e13a9bd1b999aa1666f5
#
_cell.length_a   1.000
_cell.length_b   1.000
_cell.length_c   1.000
_cell.angle_alpha   90.00
_cell.angle_beta   90.00
_cell.angle_gamma   90.00
#
_symmetry.space_group_name_H-M   'P 1'
#
loop_
_entity.id
_entity.type
_entity.pdbx_description
1 polymer ?
#
loop_
_entity_poly.entity_id
_entity_poly.type
_entity_poly.pdbx_seq_one_letter_code
_entity_poly.pdbx_strand_id
1 'polypeptide(L)'
;MKYTNEEIQLHNLTTQEYKTIIEVIGREPNFLELGIFSVMWSEHCSYKSTKKWLKTLPTKADWVICGPGENAGVIDIGNNNAIVFKIESHNHPSFIEPYEGAATGVGGIMRDIFTMGAR
;
A
#
# COMPACT_ATOMS: atom_id res chain seq x y z
N MET A 1 15.34 -19.28 -18.34
CA MET A 1 14.17 -18.56 -17.77
C MET A 1 12.92 -19.20 -18.34
N LYS A 2 11.98 -19.55 -17.51
CA LYS A 2 10.70 -20.16 -17.90
C LYS A 2 9.78 -19.18 -18.65
N TYR A 3 9.90 -17.89 -18.35
CA TYR A 3 9.13 -16.83 -18.96
C TYR A 3 10.03 -15.91 -19.79
N THR A 4 9.45 -15.36 -20.87
CA THR A 4 10.10 -14.35 -21.70
C THR A 4 10.15 -13.00 -20.99
N ASN A 5 10.99 -12.09 -21.44
CA ASN A 5 11.03 -10.72 -20.90
C ASN A 5 9.69 -9.99 -21.06
N GLU A 6 8.97 -10.26 -22.14
CA GLU A 6 7.64 -9.66 -22.38
C GLU A 6 6.61 -10.13 -21.36
N GLU A 7 6.59 -11.46 -21.07
CA GLU A 7 5.71 -12.02 -20.05
C GLU A 7 6.02 -11.48 -18.65
N ILE A 8 7.29 -11.32 -18.31
CA ILE A 8 7.74 -10.73 -17.03
C ILE A 8 7.28 -9.26 -16.94
N GLN A 9 7.43 -8.48 -18.01
CA GLN A 9 6.99 -7.09 -18.06
C GLN A 9 5.46 -6.95 -18.00
N LEU A 10 4.69 -7.86 -18.59
CA LEU A 10 3.24 -7.88 -18.45
C LEU A 10 2.78 -8.06 -16.99
N HIS A 11 3.61 -8.66 -16.16
CA HIS A 11 3.41 -8.75 -14.71
C HIS A 11 3.99 -7.55 -13.94
N ASN A 12 4.36 -6.47 -14.62
CA ASN A 12 4.99 -5.28 -14.03
C ASN A 12 6.25 -5.58 -13.20
N LEU A 13 6.95 -6.66 -13.55
CA LEU A 13 8.22 -7.05 -12.95
C LEU A 13 9.38 -6.72 -13.91
N THR A 14 10.49 -6.30 -13.34
CA THR A 14 11.75 -6.17 -14.07
C THR A 14 12.45 -7.52 -14.17
N THR A 15 13.33 -7.67 -15.14
CA THR A 15 14.19 -8.89 -15.25
C THR A 15 15.03 -9.12 -13.99
N GLN A 16 15.43 -8.06 -13.29
CA GLN A 16 16.18 -8.17 -12.05
C GLN A 16 15.29 -8.69 -10.91
N GLU A 17 14.08 -8.19 -10.79
CA GLU A 17 13.09 -8.69 -9.80
C GLU A 17 12.78 -10.17 -10.05
N TYR A 18 12.61 -10.58 -11.31
CA TYR A 18 12.40 -11.97 -11.65
C TYR A 18 13.57 -12.88 -11.21
N LYS A 19 14.82 -12.44 -11.38
CA LYS A 19 15.99 -13.17 -10.87
C LYS A 19 15.96 -13.27 -9.34
N THR A 20 15.62 -12.19 -8.66
CA THR A 20 15.48 -12.20 -7.21
C THR A 20 14.37 -13.15 -6.74
N ILE A 21 13.25 -13.27 -7.47
CA ILE A 21 12.21 -14.26 -7.18
C ILE A 21 12.81 -15.68 -7.22
N ILE A 22 13.57 -16.00 -8.27
CA ILE A 22 14.22 -17.33 -8.39
C ILE A 22 15.17 -17.58 -7.22
N GLU A 23 15.95 -16.58 -6.83
CA GLU A 23 16.86 -16.68 -5.66
C GLU A 23 16.09 -16.94 -4.36
N VAL A 24 14.99 -16.23 -4.14
CA VAL A 24 14.18 -16.35 -2.91
C VAL A 24 13.49 -17.71 -2.81
N ILE A 25 12.90 -18.21 -3.90
CA ILE A 25 12.17 -19.49 -3.88
C ILE A 25 13.01 -20.69 -4.23
N GLY A 26 14.26 -20.48 -4.69
CA GLY A 26 15.22 -21.54 -5.05
C GLY A 26 14.89 -22.28 -6.35
N ARG A 27 13.96 -21.80 -7.16
CA ARG A 27 13.53 -22.39 -8.44
C ARG A 27 12.81 -21.37 -9.32
N GLU A 28 12.50 -21.73 -10.55
CA GLU A 28 11.61 -20.95 -11.41
C GLU A 28 10.19 -20.91 -10.83
N PRO A 29 9.53 -19.72 -10.77
CA PRO A 29 8.16 -19.61 -10.30
C PRO A 29 7.18 -20.30 -11.26
N ASN A 30 6.04 -20.77 -10.74
CA ASN A 30 4.90 -21.08 -11.58
C ASN A 30 4.11 -19.80 -11.90
N PHE A 31 3.08 -19.90 -12.76
CA PHE A 31 2.32 -18.74 -13.22
C PHE A 31 1.58 -18.02 -12.08
N LEU A 32 1.02 -18.78 -11.15
CA LEU A 32 0.35 -18.21 -9.98
C LEU A 32 1.33 -17.48 -9.06
N GLU A 33 2.48 -18.08 -8.78
CA GLU A 33 3.53 -17.46 -7.98
C GLU A 33 4.05 -16.18 -8.62
N LEU A 34 4.23 -16.17 -9.94
CA LEU A 34 4.61 -14.97 -10.68
C LEU A 34 3.58 -13.84 -10.48
N GLY A 35 2.28 -14.17 -10.56
CA GLY A 35 1.19 -13.23 -10.29
C GLY A 35 1.19 -12.72 -8.86
N ILE A 36 1.43 -13.58 -7.88
CA ILE A 36 1.53 -13.18 -6.46
C ILE A 36 2.69 -12.20 -6.25
N PHE A 37 3.89 -12.51 -6.76
CA PHE A 37 5.03 -11.59 -6.67
C PHE A 37 4.76 -10.26 -7.39
N SER A 38 4.10 -10.30 -8.55
CA SER A 38 3.69 -9.10 -9.28
C SER A 38 2.85 -8.15 -8.40
N VAL A 39 1.87 -8.68 -7.68
CA VAL A 39 1.02 -7.88 -6.79
C VAL A 39 1.79 -7.43 -5.55
N MET A 40 2.49 -8.34 -4.87
CA MET A 40 3.23 -8.03 -3.64
C MET A 40 4.34 -7.01 -3.85
N TRP A 41 5.00 -7.04 -5.02
CA TRP A 41 6.10 -6.14 -5.37
C TRP A 41 5.65 -4.96 -6.23
N SER A 42 4.35 -4.78 -6.41
CA SER A 42 3.82 -3.56 -7.02
C SER A 42 4.12 -2.35 -6.13
N GLU A 43 4.18 -1.15 -6.71
CA GLU A 43 4.36 0.08 -5.94
C GLU A 43 3.26 0.26 -4.87
N HIS A 44 2.04 -0.16 -5.18
CA HIS A 44 0.90 -0.07 -4.29
C HIS A 44 1.10 -0.86 -2.97
N CYS A 45 1.63 -2.09 -3.05
CA CYS A 45 1.83 -2.94 -1.87
C CYS A 45 3.19 -2.73 -1.20
N SER A 46 4.25 -2.54 -1.98
CA SER A 46 5.63 -2.54 -1.47
C SER A 46 6.20 -1.16 -1.22
N TYR A 47 5.64 -0.12 -1.83
CA TYR A 47 6.21 1.24 -1.84
C TYR A 47 7.68 1.25 -2.31
N LYS A 48 8.06 0.32 -3.21
CA LYS A 48 9.45 0.05 -3.59
C LYS A 48 10.20 1.29 -4.11
N SER A 49 9.50 2.21 -4.77
CA SER A 49 10.06 3.45 -5.29
C SER A 49 9.86 4.63 -4.33
N THR A 50 8.72 4.71 -3.66
CA THR A 50 8.32 5.88 -2.86
C THR A 50 8.71 5.80 -1.40
N LYS A 51 8.99 4.61 -0.86
CA LYS A 51 9.33 4.40 0.56
C LYS A 51 10.44 5.31 1.08
N LYS A 52 11.46 5.57 0.25
CA LYS A 52 12.56 6.46 0.59
C LYS A 52 12.12 7.91 0.80
N TRP A 53 11.13 8.35 0.02
CA TRP A 53 10.57 9.70 0.10
C TRP A 53 9.58 9.82 1.25
N LEU A 54 8.73 8.80 1.46
CA LEU A 54 7.81 8.76 2.59
C LEU A 54 8.53 8.90 3.93
N LYS A 55 9.72 8.31 4.05
CA LYS A 55 10.57 8.43 5.25
C LYS A 55 11.10 9.84 5.51
N THR A 56 11.07 10.74 4.53
CA THR A 56 11.50 12.14 4.69
C THR A 56 10.39 13.06 5.17
N LEU A 57 9.13 12.58 5.17
CA LEU A 57 8.01 13.37 5.64
C LEU A 57 8.09 13.57 7.17
N PRO A 58 7.77 14.76 7.68
CA PRO A 58 7.75 15.01 9.12
C PRO A 58 6.60 14.21 9.75
N THR A 59 6.93 13.39 10.74
CA THR A 59 5.97 12.51 11.43
C THR A 59 5.94 12.73 12.94
N LYS A 60 6.75 13.66 13.45
CA LYS A 60 6.87 13.96 14.87
C LYS A 60 6.72 15.45 15.11
N ALA A 61 5.82 15.80 16.01
CA ALA A 61 5.64 17.14 16.54
C ALA A 61 4.86 17.04 17.86
N ASP A 62 4.86 18.09 18.67
CA ASP A 62 4.22 18.08 20.01
C ASP A 62 2.72 17.79 19.96
N TRP A 63 2.07 18.12 18.85
CA TRP A 63 0.64 17.86 18.61
C TRP A 63 0.35 16.49 17.96
N VAL A 64 1.35 15.68 17.64
CA VAL A 64 1.13 14.33 17.07
C VAL A 64 0.92 13.35 18.21
N ILE A 65 -0.31 12.82 18.31
CA ILE A 65 -0.67 11.78 19.28
C ILE A 65 -0.32 10.40 18.73
N CYS A 66 -0.73 10.11 17.49
CA CYS A 66 -0.39 8.87 16.79
C CYS A 66 0.22 9.16 15.43
N GLY A 67 1.45 8.71 15.23
CA GLY A 67 2.17 8.76 13.96
C GLY A 67 2.05 7.47 13.15
N PRO A 68 2.93 7.25 12.16
CA PRO A 68 2.95 6.04 11.34
C PRO A 68 3.10 4.75 12.16
N GLY A 69 2.35 3.72 11.77
CA GLY A 69 2.32 2.41 12.43
C GLY A 69 0.94 2.03 12.97
N GLU A 70 0.02 2.99 13.01
CA GLU A 70 -1.37 2.81 13.41
C GLU A 70 -2.30 2.89 12.19
N ASN A 71 -3.59 2.56 12.39
CA ASN A 71 -4.58 2.55 11.30
C ASN A 71 -4.87 3.95 10.74
N ALA A 72 -4.74 4.98 11.57
CA ALA A 72 -4.94 6.38 11.19
C ALA A 72 -4.00 7.31 11.96
N GLY A 73 -3.75 8.50 11.44
CA GLY A 73 -3.06 9.55 12.14
C GLY A 73 -3.98 10.24 13.15
N VAL A 74 -3.41 10.65 14.30
CA VAL A 74 -4.14 11.40 15.33
C VAL A 74 -3.33 12.62 15.72
N ILE A 75 -3.96 13.80 15.67
CA ILE A 75 -3.36 15.06 16.10
C ILE A 75 -4.20 15.74 17.16
N ASP A 76 -3.54 16.33 18.14
CA ASP A 76 -4.15 17.22 19.13
C ASP A 76 -4.47 18.58 18.50
N ILE A 77 -5.68 19.06 18.68
CA ILE A 77 -6.14 20.37 18.22
C ILE A 77 -6.47 21.29 19.40
N GLY A 78 -6.08 20.94 20.62
CA GLY A 78 -6.34 21.69 21.84
C GLY A 78 -7.73 21.45 22.44
N ASN A 79 -7.96 22.01 23.61
CA ASN A 79 -9.22 21.92 24.35
C ASN A 79 -9.69 20.46 24.61
N ASN A 80 -8.76 19.55 24.79
CA ASN A 80 -9.00 18.11 24.97
C ASN A 80 -9.72 17.46 23.77
N ASN A 81 -9.45 17.96 22.57
CA ASN A 81 -9.96 17.42 21.32
C ASN A 81 -8.83 16.94 20.42
N ALA A 82 -9.11 15.92 19.63
CA ALA A 82 -8.17 15.40 18.64
C ALA A 82 -8.88 15.15 17.31
N ILE A 83 -8.13 15.24 16.21
CA ILE A 83 -8.59 14.82 14.88
C ILE A 83 -7.93 13.51 14.52
N VAL A 84 -8.76 12.54 14.13
CA VAL A 84 -8.33 11.27 13.53
C VAL A 84 -8.52 11.38 12.02
N PHE A 85 -7.48 11.08 11.26
CA PHE A 85 -7.53 11.24 9.80
C PHE A 85 -6.74 10.14 9.09
N LYS A 86 -7.17 9.83 7.87
CA LYS A 86 -6.51 8.91 6.97
C LYS A 86 -6.67 9.35 5.52
N ILE A 87 -5.70 9.01 4.71
CA ILE A 87 -5.76 9.09 3.25
C ILE A 87 -5.24 7.79 2.67
N GLU A 88 -5.95 7.23 1.71
CA GLU A 88 -5.47 6.09 0.94
C GLU A 88 -6.03 6.10 -0.48
N SER A 89 -5.32 5.46 -1.40
CA SER A 89 -5.73 5.32 -2.79
C SER A 89 -6.60 4.07 -2.96
N HIS A 90 -7.72 4.22 -3.67
CA HIS A 90 -8.57 3.13 -4.16
C HIS A 90 -8.61 3.12 -5.68
N ASN A 91 -7.47 3.42 -6.33
CA ASN A 91 -7.39 3.58 -7.77
C ASN A 91 -7.77 2.33 -8.56
N HIS A 92 -7.23 1.15 -8.21
CA HIS A 92 -7.47 -0.08 -8.97
C HIS A 92 -8.95 -0.49 -8.99
N PRO A 93 -9.65 -0.63 -7.85
CA PRO A 93 -11.07 -0.94 -7.89
C PRO A 93 -11.90 0.15 -8.56
N SER A 94 -11.59 1.43 -8.34
CA SER A 94 -12.32 2.54 -8.94
C SER A 94 -12.11 2.67 -10.45
N PHE A 95 -10.98 2.22 -10.98
CA PHE A 95 -10.73 2.18 -12.42
C PHE A 95 -11.60 1.14 -13.12
N ILE A 96 -11.85 -0.01 -12.49
CA ILE A 96 -12.61 -1.13 -13.06
C ILE A 96 -14.09 -0.94 -12.80
N GLU A 97 -14.49 -0.68 -11.56
CA GLU A 97 -15.87 -0.52 -11.08
C GLU A 97 -15.96 0.73 -10.19
N PRO A 98 -16.19 1.93 -10.78
CA PRO A 98 -16.12 3.20 -10.06
C PRO A 98 -17.06 3.28 -8.84
N TYR A 99 -18.26 2.76 -8.94
CA TYR A 99 -19.23 2.77 -7.84
C TYR A 99 -18.79 1.90 -6.67
N GLU A 100 -18.41 0.67 -6.93
CA GLU A 100 -17.92 -0.27 -5.91
C GLU A 100 -16.57 0.20 -5.33
N GLY A 101 -15.73 0.78 -6.18
CA GLY A 101 -14.46 1.39 -5.77
C GLY A 101 -14.67 2.55 -4.80
N ALA A 102 -15.64 3.42 -5.06
CA ALA A 102 -16.00 4.52 -4.18
C ALA A 102 -16.59 4.02 -2.85
N ALA A 103 -17.47 3.01 -2.89
CA ALA A 103 -18.04 2.39 -1.69
C ALA A 103 -16.95 1.77 -0.81
N THR A 104 -16.01 1.04 -1.41
CA THR A 104 -14.86 0.46 -0.72
C THR A 104 -13.94 1.54 -0.16
N GLY A 105 -13.72 2.63 -0.90
CA GLY A 105 -12.92 3.76 -0.46
C GLY A 105 -13.48 4.40 0.80
N VAL A 106 -14.75 4.75 0.79
CA VAL A 106 -15.44 5.31 1.97
C VAL A 106 -15.45 4.32 3.14
N GLY A 107 -15.83 3.07 2.88
CA GLY A 107 -15.90 2.03 3.92
C GLY A 107 -14.54 1.74 4.57
N GLY A 108 -13.46 1.66 3.80
CA GLY A 108 -12.10 1.43 4.28
C GLY A 108 -11.60 2.57 5.17
N ILE A 109 -11.78 3.83 4.74
CA ILE A 109 -11.41 5.02 5.52
C ILE A 109 -12.21 5.09 6.83
N MET A 110 -13.53 4.91 6.76
CA MET A 110 -14.38 4.93 7.96
C MET A 110 -14.00 3.83 8.95
N ARG A 111 -13.72 2.62 8.46
CA ARG A 111 -13.31 1.50 9.31
C ARG A 111 -12.06 1.84 10.11
N ASP A 112 -11.04 2.37 9.48
CA ASP A 112 -9.79 2.71 10.13
C ASP A 112 -9.95 3.84 11.16
N ILE A 113 -10.76 4.85 10.83
CA ILE A 113 -11.11 5.94 11.76
C ILE A 113 -11.86 5.39 12.98
N PHE A 114 -12.84 4.50 12.79
CA PHE A 114 -13.61 3.91 13.89
C PHE A 114 -12.76 2.99 14.78
N THR A 115 -11.77 2.26 14.21
CA THR A 115 -10.86 1.44 15.02
C THR A 115 -9.98 2.26 15.95
N MET A 116 -9.78 3.54 15.65
CA MET A 116 -9.09 4.50 16.52
C MET A 116 -10.00 5.13 17.58
N GLY A 117 -11.27 4.73 17.64
CA GLY A 117 -12.26 5.24 18.59
C GLY A 117 -12.92 6.56 18.21
N ALA A 118 -12.65 7.10 17.02
CA ALA A 118 -13.28 8.32 16.53
C ALA A 118 -14.67 8.04 15.92
N ARG A 119 -15.47 9.09 15.81
CA ARG A 119 -16.82 9.06 15.22
C ARG A 119 -17.06 10.27 14.34
#